data_5103c65dccf5012107a20d6fb9a3aa99
#
_entry.id   5103c65dccf5012107a20d6fb9a3aa99
#
_cell.length_a   1.000
_cell.length_b   1.000
_cell.length_c   1.000
_cell.angle_alpha   90.00
_cell.angle_beta   90.00
_cell.angle_gamma   90.00
#
_symmetry.space_group_name_H-M   'P 1'
#
loop_
_entity.id
_entity.type
_entity.pdbx_description
1 polymer ?
#
loop_
_entity_poly.entity_id
_entity_poly.type
_entity_poly.pdbx_seq_one_letter_code
_entity_poly.pdbx_strand_id
1 'polypeptide(L)'
;LCRSQTDRLASAMQAAAVDGRNVLVACTQETDTFAQIAEEISTPAPHTVNIREMAGWSDEGSKSSPKMAALIANSLTTQPPVRSIALESQGRCLIYADAGTGGSAADAAFALATRLSGDLGVTVLISNPNADLMAQNAPANATTGTIRSATGHFTSFKLVIDQFAEALPHGRDSLLFGGRSDGVETSCDILIDLSGGTPLFTGWEKRDGYFRVAVDDSVALAALEAQVTPMIGEFEKPIYVNFDENLCAHSRNRIDGCSRCLDVCPAGAISSAGDTVSIDTAICGGCGFCGAVCPSGAVQTAYPPVDGILGNIDRLVDAYQAAGGKTPALLLHDESFGVEAIEMMARYGRGLPAHVLPLALHDIGRAGHDPMV
;
A
#
# COMPACT_ATOMS: atom_id res chain seq x y z
N LEU A 1 -9.13 -21.32 24.24
CA LEU A 1 -10.17 -20.33 23.92
C LEU A 1 -10.79 -20.60 22.54
N CYS A 2 -9.99 -20.63 21.49
CA CYS A 2 -10.44 -20.63 20.08
C CYS A 2 -11.19 -21.90 19.60
N ARG A 3 -11.27 -22.97 20.35
CA ARG A 3 -11.99 -24.20 19.96
C ARG A 3 -13.00 -24.68 21.00
N SER A 4 -12.58 -24.81 22.25
CA SER A 4 -13.40 -25.44 23.30
C SER A 4 -13.96 -24.46 24.32
N GLN A 5 -13.65 -23.17 24.23
CA GLN A 5 -14.03 -22.14 25.20
C GLN A 5 -14.55 -20.86 24.53
N THR A 6 -15.06 -20.96 23.32
CA THR A 6 -15.64 -19.82 22.58
C THR A 6 -16.78 -19.17 23.35
N ASP A 7 -17.66 -19.96 23.99
CA ASP A 7 -18.76 -19.44 24.80
C ASP A 7 -18.27 -18.62 26.00
N ARG A 8 -17.13 -19.00 26.60
CA ARG A 8 -16.52 -18.23 27.70
C ARG A 8 -15.93 -16.93 27.21
N LEU A 9 -15.34 -16.92 26.02
CA LEU A 9 -14.85 -15.71 25.39
C LEU A 9 -16.02 -14.77 25.08
N ALA A 10 -17.08 -15.27 24.44
CA ALA A 10 -18.29 -14.50 24.14
C ALA A 10 -18.90 -13.87 25.41
N SER A 11 -19.04 -14.66 26.47
CA SER A 11 -19.56 -14.16 27.77
C SER A 11 -18.66 -13.09 28.39
N ALA A 12 -17.33 -13.24 28.28
CA ALA A 12 -16.38 -12.24 28.77
C ALA A 12 -16.45 -10.95 27.98
N MET A 13 -16.61 -11.03 26.64
CA MET A 13 -16.75 -9.87 25.76
C MET A 13 -18.06 -9.11 26.05
N GLN A 14 -19.17 -9.82 26.23
CA GLN A 14 -20.46 -9.20 26.62
C GLN A 14 -20.37 -8.50 27.96
N ALA A 15 -19.78 -9.14 28.96
CA ALA A 15 -19.59 -8.53 30.28
C ALA A 15 -18.70 -7.29 30.23
N ALA A 16 -17.61 -7.35 29.45
CA ALA A 16 -16.71 -6.21 29.27
C ALA A 16 -17.41 -5.05 28.56
N ALA A 17 -18.21 -5.33 27.52
CA ALA A 17 -18.95 -4.31 26.77
C ALA A 17 -19.97 -3.56 27.70
N VAL A 18 -20.65 -4.27 28.58
CA VAL A 18 -21.55 -3.64 29.58
C VAL A 18 -20.80 -2.68 30.51
N ASP A 19 -19.57 -3.05 30.89
CA ASP A 19 -18.72 -2.23 31.78
C ASP A 19 -17.91 -1.15 31.01
N GLY A 20 -18.07 -1.04 29.71
CA GLY A 20 -17.26 -0.13 28.85
C GLY A 20 -15.76 -0.47 28.80
N ARG A 21 -15.40 -1.73 29.04
CA ARG A 21 -14.02 -2.23 29.05
C ARG A 21 -13.67 -2.92 27.74
N ASN A 22 -12.41 -2.83 27.33
CA ASN A 22 -11.88 -3.57 26.20
C ASN A 22 -11.41 -4.97 26.64
N VAL A 23 -11.58 -5.96 25.74
CA VAL A 23 -11.04 -7.31 25.94
C VAL A 23 -9.73 -7.44 25.15
N LEU A 24 -8.73 -8.03 25.78
CA LEU A 24 -7.47 -8.37 25.12
C LEU A 24 -7.28 -9.89 25.12
N VAL A 25 -6.96 -10.42 23.96
CA VAL A 25 -6.64 -11.84 23.74
C VAL A 25 -5.15 -11.96 23.38
N ALA A 26 -4.40 -12.68 24.20
CA ALA A 26 -2.96 -12.90 24.00
C ALA A 26 -2.70 -14.02 22.96
N CYS A 27 -3.29 -13.89 21.78
CA CYS A 27 -3.15 -14.78 20.64
C CYS A 27 -3.62 -14.06 19.38
N THR A 28 -2.79 -14.09 18.34
CA THR A 28 -3.11 -13.49 17.02
C THR A 28 -3.49 -14.53 15.96
N GLN A 29 -3.27 -15.81 16.22
CA GLN A 29 -3.50 -16.86 15.23
C GLN A 29 -4.98 -17.02 14.81
N GLU A 30 -5.91 -16.71 15.70
CA GLU A 30 -7.35 -16.88 15.48
C GLU A 30 -8.08 -15.53 15.59
N THR A 31 -7.42 -14.44 15.20
CA THR A 31 -7.97 -13.07 15.26
C THR A 31 -9.31 -12.99 14.52
N ASP A 32 -9.41 -13.57 13.32
CA ASP A 32 -10.64 -13.58 12.52
C ASP A 32 -11.79 -14.31 13.22
N THR A 33 -11.50 -15.45 13.86
CA THR A 33 -12.49 -16.19 14.66
C THR A 33 -13.00 -15.35 15.83
N PHE A 34 -12.12 -14.59 16.49
CA PHE A 34 -12.51 -13.72 17.59
C PHE A 34 -13.33 -12.52 17.12
N ALA A 35 -13.01 -11.98 15.94
CA ALA A 35 -13.77 -10.90 15.32
C ALA A 35 -15.17 -11.38 14.90
N GLN A 36 -15.30 -12.57 14.32
CA GLN A 36 -16.59 -13.17 13.96
C GLN A 36 -17.48 -13.37 15.20
N ILE A 37 -16.91 -13.92 16.29
CA ILE A 37 -17.67 -14.08 17.55
C ILE A 37 -18.15 -12.71 18.07
N ALA A 38 -17.30 -11.67 17.99
CA ALA A 38 -17.67 -10.33 18.41
C ALA A 38 -18.85 -9.77 17.59
N GLU A 39 -18.83 -9.97 16.29
CA GLU A 39 -19.90 -9.57 15.36
C GLU A 39 -21.21 -10.29 15.69
N GLU A 40 -21.17 -11.63 15.86
CA GLU A 40 -22.34 -12.44 16.21
C GLU A 40 -23.03 -11.99 17.50
N ILE A 41 -22.26 -11.52 18.49
CA ILE A 41 -22.79 -11.05 19.78
C ILE A 41 -22.92 -9.52 19.86
N SER A 42 -22.68 -8.80 18.76
CA SER A 42 -22.77 -7.34 18.65
C SER A 42 -21.92 -6.59 19.71
N THR A 43 -20.67 -7.03 19.89
CA THR A 43 -19.68 -6.38 20.77
C THR A 43 -18.47 -5.91 19.97
N PRO A 44 -17.66 -4.96 20.49
CA PRO A 44 -16.40 -4.60 19.88
C PRO A 44 -15.46 -5.82 19.76
N ALA A 45 -14.74 -5.92 18.66
CA ALA A 45 -13.71 -6.95 18.47
C ALA A 45 -12.62 -6.82 19.55
N PRO A 46 -12.10 -7.94 20.08
CA PRO A 46 -11.04 -7.90 21.08
C PRO A 46 -9.73 -7.45 20.47
N HIS A 47 -8.92 -6.73 21.23
CA HIS A 47 -7.51 -6.51 20.87
C HIS A 47 -6.77 -7.83 20.93
N THR A 48 -5.91 -8.09 19.94
CA THR A 48 -5.07 -9.30 19.92
C THR A 48 -3.61 -8.92 20.03
N VAL A 49 -2.82 -9.73 20.73
CA VAL A 49 -1.38 -9.53 20.86
C VAL A 49 -0.64 -10.87 20.80
N ASN A 50 0.44 -10.90 20.01
CA ASN A 50 1.30 -12.07 19.91
C ASN A 50 2.36 -12.07 21.01
N ILE A 51 2.08 -12.74 22.11
CA ILE A 51 3.07 -12.94 23.20
C ILE A 51 3.79 -14.29 23.10
N ARG A 52 3.35 -15.16 22.23
CA ARG A 52 3.88 -16.52 22.09
C ARG A 52 5.17 -16.48 21.24
N GLU A 53 5.06 -16.15 19.98
CA GLU A 53 6.18 -16.08 19.05
C GLU A 53 7.07 -14.87 19.32
N MET A 54 6.48 -13.74 19.69
CA MET A 54 7.24 -12.50 19.96
C MET A 54 8.00 -12.52 21.31
N ALA A 55 7.61 -13.39 22.25
CA ALA A 55 8.21 -13.43 23.57
C ALA A 55 8.46 -14.83 24.14
N GLY A 56 7.40 -15.65 24.26
CA GLY A 56 7.44 -16.91 25.02
C GLY A 56 8.20 -18.03 24.37
N TRP A 57 8.14 -18.14 23.05
CA TRP A 57 8.82 -19.18 22.30
C TRP A 57 10.27 -18.78 21.99
N SER A 58 11.12 -18.89 23.00
CA SER A 58 12.56 -18.64 22.90
C SER A 58 13.32 -19.49 23.90
N ASP A 59 14.63 -19.63 23.71
CA ASP A 59 15.53 -20.29 24.68
C ASP A 59 15.45 -19.66 26.07
N GLU A 60 15.05 -18.38 26.13
CA GLU A 60 14.91 -17.60 27.37
C GLU A 60 13.43 -17.40 27.77
N GLY A 61 12.49 -18.21 27.26
CA GLY A 61 11.07 -18.04 27.48
C GLY A 61 10.66 -17.96 28.96
N SER A 62 11.33 -18.66 29.86
CA SER A 62 11.11 -18.58 31.30
C SER A 62 11.42 -17.20 31.91
N LYS A 63 12.20 -16.35 31.22
CA LYS A 63 12.56 -14.98 31.62
C LYS A 63 11.75 -13.92 30.87
N SER A 64 10.83 -14.32 30.00
CA SER A 64 10.15 -13.41 29.06
C SER A 64 8.92 -12.70 29.67
N SER A 65 8.58 -12.91 30.94
CA SER A 65 7.43 -12.23 31.57
C SER A 65 7.46 -10.70 31.44
N PRO A 66 8.60 -9.99 31.64
CA PRO A 66 8.65 -8.55 31.42
C PRO A 66 8.39 -8.16 29.96
N LYS A 67 8.90 -8.93 28.98
CA LYS A 67 8.63 -8.70 27.57
C LYS A 67 7.15 -8.91 27.23
N MET A 68 6.53 -9.96 27.74
CA MET A 68 5.09 -10.18 27.56
C MET A 68 4.27 -9.02 28.11
N ALA A 69 4.60 -8.52 29.32
CA ALA A 69 3.94 -7.36 29.90
C ALA A 69 4.09 -6.09 29.03
N ALA A 70 5.28 -5.87 28.49
CA ALA A 70 5.56 -4.75 27.59
C ALA A 70 4.74 -4.83 26.29
N LEU A 71 4.68 -6.00 25.65
CA LEU A 71 3.89 -6.20 24.44
C LEU A 71 2.39 -6.01 24.67
N ILE A 72 1.87 -6.51 25.81
CA ILE A 72 0.48 -6.29 26.21
C ILE A 72 0.21 -4.80 26.43
N ALA A 73 1.06 -4.10 27.16
CA ALA A 73 0.89 -2.67 27.43
C ALA A 73 0.91 -1.85 26.12
N ASN A 74 1.81 -2.18 25.21
CA ASN A 74 1.93 -1.50 23.93
C ASN A 74 0.71 -1.75 23.01
N SER A 75 0.14 -2.96 23.02
CA SER A 75 -1.03 -3.29 22.20
C SER A 75 -2.31 -2.53 22.60
N LEU A 76 -2.35 -1.97 23.80
CA LEU A 76 -3.45 -1.15 24.29
C LEU A 76 -3.27 0.36 24.00
N THR A 77 -2.20 0.74 23.28
CA THR A 77 -1.93 2.14 22.94
C THR A 77 -2.90 2.61 21.86
N THR A 78 -3.58 3.71 22.13
CA THR A 78 -4.34 4.42 21.09
C THR A 78 -3.37 5.17 20.21
N GLN A 79 -3.32 4.83 18.93
CA GLN A 79 -2.52 5.57 17.95
C GLN A 79 -3.15 6.97 17.72
N PRO A 80 -2.33 8.01 17.53
CA PRO A 80 -2.85 9.32 17.13
C PRO A 80 -3.58 9.19 15.79
N PRO A 81 -4.62 10.02 15.56
CA PRO A 81 -5.38 9.97 14.32
C PRO A 81 -4.49 10.29 13.13
N VAL A 82 -4.57 9.46 12.10
CA VAL A 82 -3.85 9.65 10.84
C VAL A 82 -4.63 10.64 9.97
N ARG A 83 -3.95 11.67 9.47
CA ARG A 83 -4.52 12.56 8.45
C ARG A 83 -4.52 11.83 7.12
N SER A 84 -5.66 11.80 6.44
CA SER A 84 -5.83 11.15 5.15
C SER A 84 -6.45 12.09 4.13
N ILE A 85 -6.31 11.73 2.85
CA ILE A 85 -7.09 12.27 1.74
C ILE A 85 -8.04 11.19 1.26
N ALA A 86 -9.25 11.58 0.87
CA ALA A 86 -10.19 10.70 0.21
C ALA A 86 -9.88 10.64 -1.30
N LEU A 87 -9.87 9.44 -1.85
CA LEU A 87 -9.74 9.15 -3.28
C LEU A 87 -10.98 8.37 -3.71
N GLU A 88 -11.68 8.84 -4.74
CA GLU A 88 -12.88 8.19 -5.25
C GLU A 88 -12.58 7.53 -6.59
N SER A 89 -12.78 6.22 -6.69
CA SER A 89 -12.65 5.42 -7.92
C SER A 89 -14.02 5.03 -8.45
N GLN A 90 -14.26 5.35 -9.71
CA GLN A 90 -15.45 4.91 -10.45
C GLN A 90 -15.22 3.59 -11.18
N GLY A 91 -14.06 2.97 -11.02
CA GLY A 91 -13.69 1.69 -11.64
C GLY A 91 -13.37 1.81 -13.13
N ARG A 92 -12.99 3.01 -13.62
CA ARG A 92 -12.54 3.16 -15.02
C ARG A 92 -11.14 2.55 -15.15
N CYS A 93 -11.07 1.38 -15.78
CA CYS A 93 -9.84 0.61 -15.94
C CYS A 93 -9.35 0.67 -17.39
N LEU A 94 -8.08 1.04 -17.60
CA LEU A 94 -7.45 0.95 -18.90
C LEU A 94 -6.39 -0.16 -18.88
N ILE A 95 -6.51 -1.12 -19.80
CA ILE A 95 -5.53 -2.18 -20.01
C ILE A 95 -4.72 -1.84 -21.26
N TYR A 96 -3.41 -1.64 -21.10
CA TYR A 96 -2.47 -1.35 -22.19
C TYR A 96 -1.66 -2.59 -22.54
N ALA A 97 -1.67 -2.99 -23.81
CA ALA A 97 -0.94 -4.16 -24.30
C ALA A 97 -0.28 -3.89 -25.66
N ASP A 98 0.80 -4.61 -25.96
CA ASP A 98 1.52 -4.53 -27.23
C ASP A 98 1.27 -5.81 -28.06
N ALA A 99 0.68 -5.66 -29.25
CA ALA A 99 0.46 -6.76 -30.17
C ALA A 99 1.67 -7.10 -31.07
N GLY A 100 2.70 -6.24 -31.09
CA GLY A 100 3.91 -6.43 -31.90
C GLY A 100 4.79 -7.61 -31.48
N THR A 101 4.65 -8.09 -30.26
CA THR A 101 5.41 -9.20 -29.66
C THR A 101 4.75 -10.58 -29.82
N GLY A 102 3.98 -10.80 -30.90
CA GLY A 102 3.41 -12.11 -31.22
C GLY A 102 1.94 -12.32 -30.82
N GLY A 103 1.20 -11.25 -30.56
CA GLY A 103 -0.26 -11.29 -30.32
C GLY A 103 -0.69 -11.74 -28.91
N SER A 104 0.14 -12.46 -28.16
CA SER A 104 -0.22 -13.02 -26.86
C SER A 104 -0.61 -11.97 -25.81
N ALA A 105 -0.01 -10.78 -25.87
CA ALA A 105 -0.34 -9.70 -24.94
C ALA A 105 -1.73 -9.11 -25.21
N ALA A 106 -2.13 -8.98 -26.48
CA ALA A 106 -3.46 -8.53 -26.83
C ALA A 106 -4.54 -9.57 -26.43
N ASP A 107 -4.29 -10.85 -26.67
CA ASP A 107 -5.20 -11.93 -26.25
C ASP A 107 -5.34 -11.98 -24.73
N ALA A 108 -4.25 -11.84 -23.99
CA ALA A 108 -4.28 -11.76 -22.53
C ALA A 108 -5.06 -10.54 -22.03
N ALA A 109 -4.87 -9.37 -22.69
CA ALA A 109 -5.62 -8.15 -22.38
C ALA A 109 -7.13 -8.30 -22.63
N PHE A 110 -7.52 -8.93 -23.74
CA PHE A 110 -8.92 -9.18 -24.07
C PHE A 110 -9.57 -10.18 -23.07
N ALA A 111 -8.86 -11.24 -22.74
CA ALA A 111 -9.30 -12.21 -21.74
C ALA A 111 -9.46 -11.57 -20.35
N LEU A 112 -8.50 -10.76 -19.93
CA LEU A 112 -8.57 -10.02 -18.66
C LEU A 112 -9.73 -9.01 -18.69
N ALA A 113 -9.88 -8.25 -19.76
CA ALA A 113 -10.97 -7.30 -19.93
C ALA A 113 -12.34 -7.97 -19.80
N THR A 114 -12.51 -9.15 -20.42
CA THR A 114 -13.75 -9.91 -20.33
C THR A 114 -14.09 -10.30 -18.89
N ARG A 115 -13.09 -10.72 -18.10
CA ARG A 115 -13.29 -11.09 -16.70
C ARG A 115 -13.60 -9.89 -15.81
N LEU A 116 -12.92 -8.76 -16.04
CA LEU A 116 -13.09 -7.53 -15.24
C LEU A 116 -14.35 -6.71 -15.62
N SER A 117 -14.91 -6.89 -16.81
CA SER A 117 -16.02 -6.07 -17.32
C SER A 117 -17.35 -6.26 -16.55
N GLY A 118 -17.45 -7.27 -15.69
CA GLY A 118 -18.60 -7.44 -14.79
C GLY A 118 -18.63 -6.41 -13.66
N ASP A 119 -17.48 -5.94 -13.25
CA ASP A 119 -17.30 -5.06 -12.08
C ASP A 119 -16.75 -3.68 -12.48
N LEU A 120 -15.92 -3.59 -13.51
CA LEU A 120 -15.19 -2.39 -13.91
C LEU A 120 -15.59 -1.90 -15.30
N GLY A 121 -15.46 -0.58 -15.53
CA GLY A 121 -15.55 0.04 -16.84
C GLY A 121 -14.25 -0.11 -17.63
N VAL A 122 -14.04 -1.26 -18.31
CA VAL A 122 -12.77 -1.62 -18.93
C VAL A 122 -12.65 -1.08 -20.35
N THR A 123 -11.52 -0.43 -20.65
CA THR A 123 -11.07 -0.06 -22.01
C THR A 123 -9.76 -0.77 -22.30
N VAL A 124 -9.59 -1.35 -23.49
CA VAL A 124 -8.34 -1.97 -23.90
C VAL A 124 -7.69 -1.12 -24.97
N LEU A 125 -6.43 -0.73 -24.74
CA LEU A 125 -5.58 0.00 -25.67
C LEU A 125 -4.47 -0.91 -26.19
N ILE A 126 -4.47 -1.19 -27.49
CA ILE A 126 -3.48 -2.05 -28.14
C ILE A 126 -2.50 -1.19 -28.93
N SER A 127 -1.21 -1.26 -28.59
CA SER A 127 -0.16 -0.74 -29.46
C SER A 127 0.25 -1.77 -30.53
N ASN A 128 0.76 -1.27 -31.66
CA ASN A 128 1.25 -2.09 -32.77
C ASN A 128 0.26 -3.20 -33.22
N PRO A 129 -1.04 -2.87 -33.49
CA PRO A 129 -2.00 -3.88 -33.90
C PRO A 129 -1.56 -4.56 -35.19
N ASN A 130 -1.55 -5.87 -35.20
CA ASN A 130 -1.25 -6.70 -36.36
C ASN A 130 -2.55 -7.26 -36.98
N ALA A 131 -2.44 -7.89 -38.15
CA ALA A 131 -3.59 -8.46 -38.88
C ALA A 131 -4.18 -9.72 -38.22
N ASP A 132 -3.52 -10.28 -37.21
CA ASP A 132 -3.91 -11.53 -36.55
C ASP A 132 -4.86 -11.30 -35.38
N LEU A 133 -5.16 -10.02 -35.04
CA LEU A 133 -6.09 -9.71 -33.97
C LEU A 133 -7.53 -10.05 -34.42
N MET A 134 -8.12 -11.02 -33.73
CA MET A 134 -9.46 -11.52 -34.06
C MET A 134 -10.55 -10.64 -33.42
N ALA A 135 -11.45 -10.12 -34.26
CA ALA A 135 -12.53 -9.24 -33.83
C ALA A 135 -13.49 -9.93 -32.81
N GLN A 136 -13.68 -11.25 -32.92
CA GLN A 136 -14.56 -12.02 -32.06
C GLN A 136 -14.08 -12.09 -30.60
N ASN A 137 -12.80 -11.86 -30.33
CA ASN A 137 -12.21 -11.89 -29.00
C ASN A 137 -12.08 -10.50 -28.39
N ALA A 138 -12.30 -9.44 -29.20
CA ALA A 138 -12.12 -8.07 -28.75
C ALA A 138 -13.30 -7.58 -27.90
N PRO A 139 -13.07 -6.90 -26.77
CA PRO A 139 -14.13 -6.25 -26.02
C PRO A 139 -14.71 -5.06 -26.81
N ALA A 140 -15.94 -4.65 -26.48
CA ALA A 140 -16.62 -3.56 -27.16
C ALA A 140 -15.84 -2.22 -27.13
N ASN A 141 -15.01 -2.01 -26.11
CA ASN A 141 -14.19 -0.81 -25.92
C ASN A 141 -12.72 -1.05 -26.32
N ALA A 142 -12.47 -1.83 -27.37
CA ALA A 142 -11.12 -2.00 -27.90
C ALA A 142 -10.70 -0.77 -28.71
N THR A 143 -9.49 -0.28 -28.44
CA THR A 143 -8.88 0.87 -29.11
C THR A 143 -7.44 0.55 -29.48
N THR A 144 -6.87 1.32 -30.39
CA THR A 144 -5.42 1.23 -30.68
C THR A 144 -4.74 2.57 -30.42
N GLY A 145 -3.46 2.54 -30.12
CA GLY A 145 -2.61 3.71 -29.94
C GLY A 145 -1.38 3.40 -29.09
N THR A 146 -0.49 4.36 -29.02
CA THR A 146 0.72 4.27 -28.20
C THR A 146 0.68 5.35 -27.12
N ILE A 147 0.85 4.98 -25.85
CA ILE A 147 0.91 5.95 -24.78
C ILE A 147 2.23 6.74 -24.88
N ARG A 148 2.12 8.05 -25.21
CA ARG A 148 3.24 8.97 -25.23
C ARG A 148 3.68 9.38 -23.83
N SER A 149 2.71 9.65 -22.95
CA SER A 149 2.96 10.03 -21.56
C SER A 149 1.83 9.58 -20.66
N ALA A 150 2.19 9.24 -19.42
CA ALA A 150 1.27 8.90 -18.34
C ALA A 150 1.64 9.72 -17.12
N THR A 151 0.64 10.36 -16.49
CA THR A 151 0.80 11.16 -15.26
C THR A 151 -0.36 10.88 -14.31
N GLY A 152 -0.31 11.43 -13.10
CA GLY A 152 -1.40 11.30 -12.13
C GLY A 152 -1.20 10.14 -11.16
N HIS A 153 -2.30 9.69 -10.59
CA HIS A 153 -2.35 8.73 -9.48
C HIS A 153 -3.60 7.85 -9.60
N PHE A 154 -3.72 6.87 -8.74
CA PHE A 154 -4.94 6.08 -8.57
C PHE A 154 -6.16 7.01 -8.51
N THR A 155 -7.21 6.69 -9.22
CA THR A 155 -8.44 7.49 -9.47
C THR A 155 -8.30 8.64 -10.45
N SER A 156 -7.08 9.01 -10.88
CA SER A 156 -6.88 10.17 -11.76
C SER A 156 -5.61 10.05 -12.61
N PHE A 157 -5.40 8.91 -13.26
CA PHE A 157 -4.37 8.82 -14.30
C PHE A 157 -4.79 9.62 -15.53
N LYS A 158 -3.83 10.35 -16.09
CA LYS A 158 -4.00 11.11 -17.34
C LYS A 158 -3.01 10.58 -18.35
N LEU A 159 -3.50 10.25 -19.53
CA LEU A 159 -2.73 9.64 -20.60
C LEU A 159 -2.82 10.49 -21.86
N VAL A 160 -1.69 10.64 -22.55
CA VAL A 160 -1.63 11.22 -23.89
C VAL A 160 -1.27 10.09 -24.86
N ILE A 161 -2.14 9.86 -25.83
CA ILE A 161 -2.05 8.72 -26.75
C ILE A 161 -1.83 9.24 -28.17
N ASP A 162 -0.85 8.67 -28.85
CA ASP A 162 -0.61 8.86 -30.29
C ASP A 162 -1.15 7.70 -31.09
N GLN A 163 -1.47 7.98 -32.35
CA GLN A 163 -2.04 7.02 -33.29
C GLN A 163 -3.33 6.36 -32.74
N PHE A 164 -4.08 7.09 -31.92
CA PHE A 164 -5.33 6.59 -31.34
C PHE A 164 -6.38 6.37 -32.41
N ALA A 165 -7.04 5.23 -32.37
CA ALA A 165 -8.25 4.95 -33.14
C ALA A 165 -9.15 3.94 -32.40
N GLU A 166 -10.44 4.09 -32.61
CA GLU A 166 -11.46 3.15 -32.10
C GLU A 166 -11.61 1.96 -33.05
N ALA A 167 -11.95 0.80 -32.48
CA ALA A 167 -12.28 -0.37 -33.27
C ALA A 167 -13.55 -0.15 -34.11
N LEU A 168 -13.53 -0.59 -35.35
CA LEU A 168 -14.69 -0.53 -36.25
C LEU A 168 -15.60 -1.75 -36.04
N PRO A 169 -16.93 -1.58 -36.03
CA PRO A 169 -17.88 -2.65 -35.72
C PRO A 169 -18.06 -3.72 -36.81
N HIS A 170 -17.27 -3.69 -37.89
CA HIS A 170 -17.53 -4.45 -39.11
C HIS A 170 -16.56 -5.59 -39.40
N GLY A 171 -15.61 -5.89 -38.52
CA GLY A 171 -14.68 -7.00 -38.72
C GLY A 171 -15.26 -8.32 -38.23
N ARG A 172 -15.48 -9.31 -39.14
CA ARG A 172 -15.84 -10.67 -38.70
C ARG A 172 -14.61 -11.51 -38.37
N ASP A 173 -13.53 -11.30 -39.08
CA ASP A 173 -12.33 -12.12 -39.01
C ASP A 173 -11.18 -11.37 -38.31
N SER A 174 -10.91 -10.11 -38.69
CA SER A 174 -9.85 -9.30 -38.08
C SER A 174 -10.39 -8.02 -37.47
N LEU A 175 -9.77 -7.56 -36.38
CA LEU A 175 -10.07 -6.30 -35.73
C LEU A 175 -9.53 -5.14 -36.58
N LEU A 176 -10.45 -4.28 -37.05
CA LEU A 176 -10.12 -3.10 -37.85
C LEU A 176 -10.28 -1.85 -36.99
N PHE A 177 -9.46 -0.85 -37.25
CA PHE A 177 -9.47 0.43 -36.53
C PHE A 177 -9.77 1.59 -37.50
N GLY A 178 -10.38 2.63 -36.99
CA GLY A 178 -10.71 3.84 -37.73
C GLY A 178 -9.53 4.73 -38.06
N GLY A 179 -9.82 6.00 -38.39
CA GLY A 179 -8.79 7.01 -38.63
C GLY A 179 -7.96 7.31 -37.39
N ARG A 180 -6.65 7.38 -37.52
CA ARG A 180 -5.73 7.61 -36.40
C ARG A 180 -5.58 9.09 -36.08
N SER A 181 -5.45 9.42 -34.80
CA SER A 181 -5.19 10.78 -34.29
C SER A 181 -4.08 10.75 -33.26
N ASP A 182 -3.25 11.81 -33.26
CA ASP A 182 -2.18 11.98 -32.28
C ASP A 182 -2.57 12.95 -31.17
N GLY A 183 -1.98 12.77 -29.97
CA GLY A 183 -2.17 13.65 -28.84
C GLY A 183 -3.56 13.57 -28.20
N VAL A 184 -4.23 12.43 -28.34
CA VAL A 184 -5.56 12.22 -27.70
C VAL A 184 -5.36 12.06 -26.19
N GLU A 185 -6.09 12.89 -25.43
CA GLU A 185 -6.06 12.85 -23.97
C GLU A 185 -7.19 11.98 -23.45
N THR A 186 -6.88 11.12 -22.49
CA THR A 186 -7.84 10.29 -21.78
C THR A 186 -7.48 10.16 -20.31
N SER A 187 -8.41 9.68 -19.50
CA SER A 187 -8.18 9.43 -18.08
C SER A 187 -8.79 8.11 -17.64
N CYS A 188 -8.16 7.50 -16.63
CA CYS A 188 -8.66 6.30 -15.97
C CYS A 188 -8.34 6.32 -14.48
N ASP A 189 -9.04 5.49 -13.73
CA ASP A 189 -8.82 5.33 -12.28
C ASP A 189 -7.75 4.28 -12.02
N ILE A 190 -7.71 3.24 -12.87
CA ILE A 190 -6.84 2.08 -12.77
C ILE A 190 -6.14 1.89 -14.12
N LEU A 191 -4.83 1.66 -14.07
CA LEU A 191 -4.01 1.45 -15.27
C LEU A 191 -3.25 0.12 -15.16
N ILE A 192 -3.54 -0.80 -16.10
CA ILE A 192 -2.88 -2.11 -16.18
C ILE A 192 -1.98 -2.12 -17.42
N ASP A 193 -0.68 -2.36 -17.23
CA ASP A 193 0.34 -2.41 -18.27
C ASP A 193 0.78 -3.86 -18.52
N LEU A 194 0.32 -4.41 -19.62
CA LEU A 194 0.71 -5.72 -20.15
C LEU A 194 1.63 -5.61 -21.39
N SER A 195 2.14 -4.40 -21.69
CA SER A 195 2.89 -4.15 -22.92
C SER A 195 4.26 -4.84 -22.97
N GLY A 196 4.83 -5.19 -21.80
CA GLY A 196 6.19 -5.73 -21.72
C GLY A 196 7.28 -4.71 -22.01
N GLY A 197 6.94 -3.48 -22.43
CA GLY A 197 7.85 -2.41 -22.78
C GLY A 197 8.49 -1.71 -21.58
N THR A 198 8.95 -0.47 -21.75
CA THR A 198 9.42 0.37 -20.65
C THR A 198 8.25 0.72 -19.75
N PRO A 199 8.38 0.62 -18.40
CA PRO A 199 7.31 1.03 -17.47
C PRO A 199 6.87 2.48 -17.74
N LEU A 200 5.57 2.73 -17.68
CA LEU A 200 5.01 4.09 -17.82
C LEU A 200 5.42 5.00 -16.67
N PHE A 201 5.65 4.42 -15.49
CA PHE A 201 6.20 5.09 -14.33
C PHE A 201 7.50 4.38 -13.93
N THR A 202 8.62 5.08 -14.04
CA THR A 202 9.98 4.52 -13.90
C THR A 202 10.53 4.57 -12.47
N GLY A 203 9.81 5.18 -11.54
CA GLY A 203 10.21 5.21 -10.13
C GLY A 203 10.24 3.80 -9.52
N TRP A 204 11.20 3.52 -8.64
CA TRP A 204 11.26 2.26 -7.90
C TRP A 204 10.08 2.10 -6.92
N GLU A 205 9.49 3.21 -6.49
CA GLU A 205 8.27 3.23 -5.68
C GLU A 205 7.07 2.89 -6.56
N LYS A 206 6.32 1.88 -6.16
CA LYS A 206 5.10 1.49 -6.88
C LYS A 206 4.05 2.59 -6.77
N ARG A 207 3.46 2.96 -7.91
CA ARG A 207 2.35 3.90 -7.95
C ARG A 207 1.04 3.18 -7.73
N ASP A 208 0.27 3.59 -6.71
CA ASP A 208 -1.04 3.01 -6.44
C ASP A 208 -1.91 3.07 -7.69
N GLY A 209 -2.64 1.99 -7.98
CA GLY A 209 -3.52 1.88 -9.14
C GLY A 209 -2.81 1.63 -10.49
N TYR A 210 -1.47 1.63 -10.54
CA TYR A 210 -0.70 1.21 -11.71
C TYR A 210 -0.14 -0.19 -11.49
N PHE A 211 -0.56 -1.12 -12.33
CA PHE A 211 -0.15 -2.53 -12.27
C PHE A 211 0.59 -2.92 -13.53
N ARG A 212 1.71 -3.59 -13.36
CA ARG A 212 2.49 -4.13 -14.48
C ARG A 212 2.77 -5.60 -14.25
N VAL A 213 2.29 -6.42 -15.18
CA VAL A 213 2.41 -7.89 -15.10
C VAL A 213 2.87 -8.44 -16.45
N ALA A 214 3.72 -9.47 -16.41
CA ALA A 214 4.10 -10.20 -17.59
C ALA A 214 2.96 -11.13 -18.04
N VAL A 215 2.68 -11.16 -19.33
CA VAL A 215 1.53 -11.89 -19.89
C VAL A 215 1.63 -13.42 -19.77
N ASP A 216 2.84 -13.93 -19.61
CA ASP A 216 3.14 -15.37 -19.40
C ASP A 216 3.04 -15.81 -17.93
N ASP A 217 2.89 -14.87 -17.00
CA ASP A 217 2.71 -15.16 -15.58
C ASP A 217 1.22 -15.24 -15.22
N SER A 218 0.65 -16.43 -15.38
CA SER A 218 -0.76 -16.68 -15.09
C SER A 218 -1.13 -16.51 -13.61
N VAL A 219 -0.17 -16.73 -12.70
CA VAL A 219 -0.38 -16.55 -11.25
C VAL A 219 -0.47 -15.07 -10.91
N ALA A 220 0.46 -14.27 -11.46
CA ALA A 220 0.44 -12.82 -11.27
C ALA A 220 -0.81 -12.17 -11.90
N LEU A 221 -1.27 -12.67 -13.07
CA LEU A 221 -2.51 -12.20 -13.69
C LEU A 221 -3.75 -12.51 -12.84
N ALA A 222 -3.83 -13.70 -12.22
CA ALA A 222 -4.94 -14.04 -11.33
C ALA A 222 -4.90 -13.22 -10.03
N ALA A 223 -3.71 -12.99 -9.47
CA ALA A 223 -3.52 -12.12 -8.30
C ALA A 223 -3.91 -10.67 -8.62
N LEU A 224 -3.53 -10.16 -9.80
CA LEU A 224 -3.92 -8.84 -10.29
C LEU A 224 -5.44 -8.68 -10.35
N GLU A 225 -6.14 -9.66 -10.93
CA GLU A 225 -7.61 -9.64 -11.02
C GLU A 225 -8.26 -9.51 -9.65
N ALA A 226 -7.81 -10.31 -8.67
CA ALA A 226 -8.30 -10.23 -7.30
C ALA A 226 -8.00 -8.87 -6.62
N GLN A 227 -6.88 -8.22 -6.96
CA GLN A 227 -6.52 -6.91 -6.43
C GLN A 227 -7.32 -5.77 -7.05
N VAL A 228 -7.61 -5.84 -8.33
CA VAL A 228 -8.21 -4.74 -9.11
C VAL A 228 -9.73 -4.71 -8.98
N THR A 229 -10.39 -5.88 -8.92
CA THR A 229 -11.85 -5.99 -8.80
C THR A 229 -12.45 -5.14 -7.68
N PRO A 230 -11.91 -5.11 -6.44
CA PRO A 230 -12.47 -4.31 -5.35
C PRO A 230 -12.08 -2.82 -5.41
N MET A 231 -11.40 -2.34 -6.45
CA MET A 231 -10.89 -0.96 -6.53
C MET A 231 -11.96 0.05 -7.01
N ILE A 232 -13.18 -0.06 -6.53
CA ILE A 232 -14.30 0.86 -6.77
C ILE A 232 -14.77 1.42 -5.42
N GLY A 233 -15.11 2.70 -5.39
CA GLY A 233 -15.62 3.38 -4.22
C GLY A 233 -14.64 4.37 -3.61
N GLU A 234 -14.80 4.65 -2.33
CA GLU A 234 -13.98 5.60 -1.59
C GLU A 234 -12.80 4.90 -0.93
N PHE A 235 -11.62 5.50 -1.07
CA PHE A 235 -10.37 5.03 -0.48
C PHE A 235 -9.73 6.14 0.33
N GLU A 236 -9.19 5.80 1.48
CA GLU A 236 -8.41 6.72 2.28
C GLU A 236 -6.91 6.47 2.06
N LYS A 237 -6.18 7.55 1.75
CA LYS A 237 -4.72 7.52 1.62
C LYS A 237 -4.10 8.39 2.69
N PRO A 238 -3.16 7.87 3.50
CA PRO A 238 -2.46 8.68 4.50
C PRO A 238 -1.69 9.83 3.89
N ILE A 239 -1.65 10.97 4.59
CA ILE A 239 -0.74 12.06 4.27
C ILE A 239 0.61 11.70 4.91
N TYR A 240 1.57 11.32 4.09
CA TYR A 240 2.87 10.82 4.55
C TYR A 240 3.84 11.89 5.00
N VAL A 241 3.68 13.12 4.51
CA VAL A 241 4.60 14.22 4.82
C VAL A 241 3.85 15.50 5.17
N ASN A 242 4.38 16.23 6.14
CA ASN A 242 4.01 17.62 6.43
C ASN A 242 5.00 18.53 5.73
N PHE A 243 4.50 19.65 5.20
CA PHE A 243 5.33 20.67 4.54
C PHE A 243 5.04 22.04 5.14
N ASP A 244 6.09 22.73 5.61
CA ASP A 244 6.05 24.11 6.06
C ASP A 244 6.77 24.99 5.04
N GLU A 245 5.99 25.74 4.25
CA GLU A 245 6.50 26.64 3.22
C GLU A 245 7.40 27.75 3.78
N ASN A 246 7.17 28.18 5.03
CA ASN A 246 7.96 29.23 5.67
C ASN A 246 9.41 28.82 5.95
N LEU A 247 9.64 27.53 6.10
CA LEU A 247 10.98 26.94 6.29
C LEU A 247 11.65 26.58 4.97
N CYS A 248 10.89 26.51 3.86
CA CYS A 248 11.40 26.04 2.58
C CYS A 248 12.46 27.01 2.01
N ALA A 249 13.62 26.44 1.61
CA ALA A 249 14.72 27.19 1.01
C ALA A 249 14.71 27.17 -0.52
N HIS A 250 13.60 26.74 -1.15
CA HIS A 250 13.53 26.56 -2.61
C HIS A 250 13.68 27.89 -3.36
N SER A 251 13.07 28.95 -2.88
CA SER A 251 13.18 30.20 -3.63
C SER A 251 13.02 31.50 -2.81
N ARG A 252 13.40 31.48 -1.54
CA ARG A 252 13.31 32.66 -0.66
C ARG A 252 13.91 33.97 -1.22
N ASN A 253 14.75 33.88 -2.26
CA ASN A 253 15.49 35.04 -2.79
C ASN A 253 15.34 35.23 -4.32
N ARG A 254 14.32 34.66 -4.97
CA ARG A 254 14.14 34.69 -6.43
C ARG A 254 15.36 34.13 -7.22
N ILE A 255 16.14 33.28 -6.63
CA ILE A 255 17.25 32.54 -7.24
C ILE A 255 16.82 31.08 -7.16
N ASP A 256 17.11 30.29 -8.20
CA ASP A 256 16.93 28.85 -8.15
C ASP A 256 17.58 28.30 -6.88
N GLY A 257 16.72 28.01 -5.92
CA GLY A 257 17.14 27.64 -4.58
C GLY A 257 17.37 26.15 -4.42
N CYS A 258 17.04 25.62 -3.27
CA CYS A 258 17.21 24.21 -2.95
C CYS A 258 16.27 23.32 -3.80
N SER A 259 16.81 22.36 -4.55
CA SER A 259 16.05 21.35 -5.35
C SER A 259 16.10 19.95 -4.76
N ARG A 260 16.73 19.74 -3.59
CA ARG A 260 17.06 18.40 -3.07
C ARG A 260 15.87 17.45 -2.99
N CYS A 261 14.71 17.93 -2.53
CA CYS A 261 13.50 17.09 -2.42
C CYS A 261 12.89 16.75 -3.81
N LEU A 262 13.03 17.65 -4.79
CA LEU A 262 12.62 17.40 -6.17
C LEU A 262 13.48 16.30 -6.80
N ASP A 263 14.81 16.40 -6.60
CA ASP A 263 15.79 15.51 -7.23
C ASP A 263 15.71 14.06 -6.70
N VAL A 264 15.28 13.87 -5.45
CA VAL A 264 15.25 12.54 -4.80
C VAL A 264 13.87 11.88 -4.80
N CYS A 265 12.81 12.58 -5.22
CA CYS A 265 11.46 12.02 -5.17
C CYS A 265 11.25 10.95 -6.24
N PRO A 266 11.22 9.64 -5.91
CA PRO A 266 11.12 8.56 -6.90
C PRO A 266 9.74 8.50 -7.54
N ALA A 267 8.71 8.97 -6.83
CA ALA A 267 7.33 9.00 -7.33
C ALA A 267 7.03 10.22 -8.20
N GLY A 268 7.94 11.22 -8.25
CA GLY A 268 7.66 12.50 -8.93
C GLY A 268 6.50 13.27 -8.31
N ALA A 269 6.29 13.10 -6.99
CA ALA A 269 5.20 13.76 -6.26
C ALA A 269 5.52 15.22 -5.91
N ILE A 270 6.75 15.69 -6.11
CA ILE A 270 7.20 17.04 -5.73
C ILE A 270 7.50 17.83 -6.99
N SER A 271 6.92 19.01 -7.07
CA SER A 271 7.14 19.96 -8.19
C SER A 271 7.45 21.36 -7.65
N SER A 272 8.13 22.17 -8.47
CA SER A 272 8.34 23.58 -8.16
C SER A 272 7.02 24.34 -8.33
N ALA A 273 6.66 25.14 -7.33
CA ALA A 273 5.49 26.01 -7.32
C ALA A 273 5.91 27.50 -7.22
N GLY A 274 6.95 27.90 -7.93
CA GLY A 274 7.51 29.24 -7.90
C GLY A 274 8.40 29.45 -6.68
N ASP A 275 7.92 30.18 -5.68
CA ASP A 275 8.69 30.48 -4.47
C ASP A 275 8.68 29.36 -3.42
N THR A 276 8.09 28.21 -3.72
CA THR A 276 8.03 27.04 -2.83
C THR A 276 7.95 25.75 -3.67
N VAL A 277 7.89 24.61 -3.02
CA VAL A 277 7.57 23.33 -3.66
C VAL A 277 6.12 22.96 -3.37
N SER A 278 5.51 22.23 -4.27
CA SER A 278 4.21 21.58 -4.08
C SER A 278 4.42 20.07 -3.94
N ILE A 279 3.77 19.47 -2.98
CA ILE A 279 3.80 18.02 -2.77
C ILE A 279 2.39 17.46 -3.04
N ASP A 280 2.28 16.65 -4.08
CA ASP A 280 1.05 15.95 -4.40
C ASP A 280 0.90 14.72 -3.48
N THR A 281 -0.02 14.84 -2.51
CA THR A 281 -0.26 13.79 -1.51
C THR A 281 -0.88 12.53 -2.11
N ALA A 282 -1.60 12.64 -3.22
CA ALA A 282 -2.18 11.49 -3.91
C ALA A 282 -1.13 10.68 -4.67
N ILE A 283 -0.06 11.33 -5.15
CA ILE A 283 1.09 10.68 -5.79
C ILE A 283 2.10 10.17 -4.75
N CYS A 284 2.25 10.89 -3.62
CA CYS A 284 3.26 10.57 -2.62
C CYS A 284 3.14 9.13 -2.11
N GLY A 285 4.21 8.34 -2.23
CA GLY A 285 4.30 6.97 -1.72
C GLY A 285 4.85 6.88 -0.28
N GLY A 286 5.26 8.00 0.33
CA GLY A 286 5.70 8.03 1.72
C GLY A 286 7.13 7.50 1.97
N CYS A 287 8.00 7.46 0.96
CA CYS A 287 9.35 6.90 1.07
C CYS A 287 10.32 7.67 2.01
N GLY A 288 9.96 8.87 2.48
CA GLY A 288 10.72 9.65 3.46
C GLY A 288 11.97 10.38 2.94
N PHE A 289 12.44 10.13 1.71
CA PHE A 289 13.67 10.74 1.20
C PHE A 289 13.66 12.26 1.18
N CYS A 290 12.52 12.88 0.87
CA CYS A 290 12.40 14.33 0.86
C CYS A 290 12.64 14.95 2.25
N GLY A 291 12.17 14.31 3.32
CA GLY A 291 12.46 14.71 4.70
C GLY A 291 13.94 14.54 5.04
N ALA A 292 14.52 13.39 4.69
CA ALA A 292 15.94 13.07 4.99
C ALA A 292 16.93 14.05 4.33
N VAL A 293 16.62 14.59 3.14
CA VAL A 293 17.52 15.55 2.45
C VAL A 293 17.19 17.01 2.69
N CYS A 294 16.10 17.31 3.41
CA CYS A 294 15.66 18.69 3.64
C CYS A 294 16.56 19.41 4.65
N PRO A 295 17.39 20.40 4.25
CA PRO A 295 18.34 21.02 5.16
C PRO A 295 17.69 21.99 6.15
N SER A 296 16.45 22.40 5.91
CA SER A 296 15.72 23.37 6.73
C SER A 296 14.62 22.73 7.58
N GLY A 297 14.38 21.39 7.46
CA GLY A 297 13.28 20.74 8.13
C GLY A 297 11.89 21.14 7.63
N ALA A 298 11.80 21.76 6.45
CA ALA A 298 10.53 22.17 5.86
C ALA A 298 9.63 20.98 5.49
N VAL A 299 10.23 19.83 5.18
CA VAL A 299 9.52 18.56 4.92
C VAL A 299 9.79 17.62 6.08
N GLN A 300 8.73 17.14 6.71
CA GLN A 300 8.80 16.25 7.86
C GLN A 300 7.87 15.06 7.64
N THR A 301 8.18 13.91 8.23
CA THR A 301 7.33 12.74 8.23
C THR A 301 6.03 13.02 9.00
N ALA A 302 4.89 12.73 8.38
CA ALA A 302 3.58 12.85 9.00
C ALA A 302 2.96 11.49 9.33
N TYR A 303 3.34 10.45 8.60
CA TYR A 303 2.87 9.09 8.82
C TYR A 303 4.00 8.08 8.56
N PRO A 304 4.27 7.15 9.50
CA PRO A 304 3.69 7.12 10.85
C PRO A 304 4.06 8.37 11.68
N PRO A 305 3.16 8.86 12.56
CA PRO A 305 3.45 10.04 13.37
C PRO A 305 4.58 9.76 14.37
N VAL A 306 5.57 10.63 14.39
CA VAL A 306 6.78 10.49 15.24
C VAL A 306 6.43 10.36 16.71
N ASP A 307 5.52 11.22 17.21
CA ASP A 307 5.07 11.18 18.61
C ASP A 307 4.41 9.83 18.96
N GLY A 308 3.74 9.21 18.00
CA GLY A 308 3.17 7.87 18.16
C GLY A 308 4.25 6.79 18.30
N ILE A 309 5.31 6.88 17.48
CA ILE A 309 6.45 5.95 17.55
C ILE A 309 7.17 6.09 18.89
N LEU A 310 7.51 7.33 19.28
CA LEU A 310 8.17 7.62 20.55
C LEU A 310 7.31 7.17 21.74
N GLY A 311 6.02 7.47 21.73
CA GLY A 311 5.08 7.02 22.77
C GLY A 311 4.98 5.49 22.88
N ASN A 312 5.09 4.76 21.77
CA ASN A 312 5.16 3.29 21.79
C ASN A 312 6.49 2.79 22.38
N ILE A 313 7.60 3.42 22.03
CA ILE A 313 8.93 3.09 22.57
C ILE A 313 8.93 3.30 24.10
N ASP A 314 8.51 4.47 24.57
CA ASP A 314 8.48 4.80 25.99
C ASP A 314 7.61 3.78 26.75
N ARG A 315 6.43 3.50 26.24
CA ARG A 315 5.49 2.55 26.88
C ARG A 315 6.06 1.13 26.94
N LEU A 316 6.69 0.66 25.85
CA LEU A 316 7.36 -0.64 25.81
C LEU A 316 8.45 -0.74 26.87
N VAL A 317 9.32 0.27 26.93
CA VAL A 317 10.45 0.32 27.88
C VAL A 317 9.97 0.42 29.30
N ASP A 318 9.03 1.33 29.60
CA ASP A 318 8.48 1.54 30.93
C ASP A 318 7.77 0.29 31.46
N ALA A 319 6.91 -0.33 30.65
CA ALA A 319 6.20 -1.55 31.05
C ALA A 319 7.17 -2.73 31.25
N TYR A 320 8.20 -2.84 30.42
CA TYR A 320 9.24 -3.84 30.56
C TYR A 320 10.01 -3.68 31.89
N GLN A 321 10.42 -2.45 32.21
CA GLN A 321 11.15 -2.15 33.43
C GLN A 321 10.27 -2.31 34.67
N ALA A 322 9.02 -1.84 34.63
CA ALA A 322 8.04 -2.00 35.71
C ALA A 322 7.75 -3.48 36.03
N ALA A 323 7.82 -4.36 35.03
CA ALA A 323 7.69 -5.81 35.19
C ALA A 323 9.00 -6.50 35.66
N GLY A 324 10.04 -5.73 36.00
CA GLY A 324 11.32 -6.24 36.51
C GLY A 324 12.37 -6.54 35.43
N GLY A 325 12.14 -6.14 34.20
CA GLY A 325 13.11 -6.24 33.09
C GLY A 325 14.27 -5.27 33.27
N LYS A 326 15.45 -5.65 32.76
CA LYS A 326 16.66 -4.82 32.84
C LYS A 326 17.27 -4.69 31.45
N THR A 327 17.80 -3.51 31.14
CA THR A 327 18.60 -3.23 29.95
C THR A 327 17.88 -3.69 28.65
N PRO A 328 16.70 -3.13 28.30
CA PRO A 328 16.01 -3.50 27.08
C PRO A 328 16.82 -3.12 25.84
N ALA A 329 16.71 -3.92 24.80
CA ALA A 329 17.13 -3.59 23.44
C ALA A 329 15.90 -3.55 22.55
N LEU A 330 15.73 -2.50 21.77
CA LEU A 330 14.63 -2.41 20.80
C LEU A 330 15.02 -3.08 19.49
N LEU A 331 14.14 -3.88 18.92
CA LEU A 331 14.22 -4.41 17.57
C LEU A 331 13.12 -3.77 16.76
N LEU A 332 13.48 -2.73 15.99
CA LEU A 332 12.55 -2.11 15.03
C LEU A 332 12.48 -2.98 13.77
N HIS A 333 11.30 -3.31 13.34
CA HIS A 333 11.07 -4.15 12.16
C HIS A 333 9.80 -3.74 11.42
N ASP A 334 9.68 -4.12 10.15
CA ASP A 334 8.47 -3.88 9.38
C ASP A 334 7.33 -4.83 9.79
N GLU A 335 6.10 -4.44 9.43
CA GLU A 335 4.89 -5.18 9.80
C GLU A 335 4.64 -6.44 8.96
N SER A 336 5.35 -6.62 7.85
CA SER A 336 5.20 -7.75 6.96
C SER A 336 6.31 -8.78 7.17
N PHE A 337 7.41 -8.65 6.47
CA PHE A 337 8.52 -9.60 6.51
C PHE A 337 9.15 -9.73 7.91
N GLY A 338 9.31 -8.61 8.64
CA GLY A 338 9.91 -8.62 9.98
C GLY A 338 9.09 -9.41 10.99
N VAL A 339 7.77 -9.29 10.96
CA VAL A 339 6.87 -10.09 11.81
C VAL A 339 7.01 -11.57 11.48
N GLU A 340 6.91 -11.94 10.20
CA GLU A 340 7.03 -13.34 9.76
C GLU A 340 8.39 -13.93 10.12
N ALA A 341 9.47 -13.17 9.93
CA ALA A 341 10.82 -13.62 10.27
C ALA A 341 10.96 -13.91 11.76
N ILE A 342 10.44 -13.03 12.64
CA ILE A 342 10.48 -13.25 14.09
C ILE A 342 9.63 -14.48 14.47
N GLU A 343 8.45 -14.65 13.89
CA GLU A 343 7.61 -15.82 14.12
C GLU A 343 8.29 -17.12 13.68
N MET A 344 8.94 -17.12 12.52
CA MET A 344 9.71 -18.26 12.03
C MET A 344 10.91 -18.59 12.92
N MET A 345 11.62 -17.54 13.41
CA MET A 345 12.72 -17.72 14.39
C MET A 345 12.20 -18.35 15.70
N ALA A 346 11.01 -17.99 16.15
CA ALA A 346 10.42 -18.56 17.36
C ALA A 346 9.96 -20.01 17.15
N ARG A 347 9.37 -20.35 15.98
CA ARG A 347 8.84 -21.67 15.68
C ARG A 347 9.92 -22.71 15.35
N TYR A 348 10.94 -22.29 14.63
CA TYR A 348 11.95 -23.20 14.05
C TYR A 348 13.39 -22.93 14.55
N GLY A 349 13.61 -21.86 15.28
CA GLY A 349 14.90 -21.45 15.79
C GLY A 349 14.91 -21.27 17.30
N ARG A 350 15.66 -20.25 17.75
CA ARG A 350 15.88 -19.93 19.15
C ARG A 350 14.97 -18.85 19.71
N GLY A 351 14.15 -18.21 18.85
CA GLY A 351 13.35 -17.04 19.20
C GLY A 351 14.20 -15.82 19.61
N LEU A 352 13.52 -14.74 20.01
CA LEU A 352 14.18 -13.51 20.44
C LEU A 352 14.64 -13.62 21.91
N PRO A 353 15.83 -13.13 22.26
CA PRO A 353 16.28 -13.01 23.66
C PRO A 353 15.26 -12.25 24.52
N ALA A 354 15.20 -12.58 25.82
CA ALA A 354 14.18 -12.01 26.72
C ALA A 354 14.24 -10.48 26.88
N HIS A 355 15.41 -9.88 26.67
CA HIS A 355 15.62 -8.43 26.76
C HIS A 355 15.39 -7.68 25.44
N VAL A 356 15.19 -8.38 24.33
CA VAL A 356 14.93 -7.76 23.02
C VAL A 356 13.45 -7.55 22.83
N LEU A 357 13.02 -6.31 22.73
CA LEU A 357 11.62 -5.88 22.56
C LEU A 357 11.36 -5.60 21.09
N PRO A 358 10.56 -6.42 20.40
CA PRO A 358 10.18 -6.15 19.02
C PRO A 358 9.13 -5.03 18.97
N LEU A 359 9.33 -4.08 18.06
CA LEU A 359 8.38 -3.02 17.73
C LEU A 359 8.20 -2.98 16.21
N ALA A 360 7.02 -3.36 15.78
CA ALA A 360 6.62 -3.24 14.38
C ALA A 360 6.36 -1.77 14.05
N LEU A 361 6.94 -1.31 12.96
CA LEU A 361 6.70 0.02 12.41
C LEU A 361 6.11 -0.14 11.01
N HIS A 362 4.99 0.52 10.78
CA HIS A 362 4.41 0.59 9.45
C HIS A 362 5.42 1.23 8.51
N ASP A 363 5.84 0.48 7.49
CA ASP A 363 6.84 0.93 6.52
C ASP A 363 8.09 1.56 7.17
N ILE A 364 8.85 0.76 7.93
CA ILE A 364 10.05 1.23 8.65
C ILE A 364 11.01 2.03 7.78
N GLY A 365 11.10 1.71 6.47
CA GLY A 365 11.88 2.49 5.51
C GLY A 365 11.36 3.90 5.27
N ARG A 366 10.10 4.18 5.62
CA ARG A 366 9.44 5.49 5.51
C ARG A 366 9.51 6.31 6.79
N ALA A 367 9.83 5.69 7.92
CA ALA A 367 9.83 6.37 9.22
C ALA A 367 10.92 7.46 9.35
N GLY A 368 11.86 7.54 8.42
CA GLY A 368 12.97 8.47 8.49
C GLY A 368 13.97 8.12 9.62
N HIS A 369 15.10 8.80 9.65
CA HIS A 369 16.11 8.57 10.70
C HIS A 369 15.84 9.35 12.00
N ASP A 370 15.08 10.45 11.94
CA ASP A 370 14.89 11.35 13.08
C ASP A 370 14.28 10.70 14.33
N PRO A 371 13.28 9.79 14.23
CA PRO A 371 12.77 9.07 15.39
C PRO A 371 13.69 7.98 15.94
N MET A 372 14.76 7.64 15.21
CA MET A 372 15.64 6.51 15.56
C MET A 372 16.98 6.98 16.16
N VAL A 373 17.27 8.27 16.17
CA VAL A 373 18.44 8.89 16.77
C VAL A 373 18.07 9.52 18.11
#